data_c8281248bcb5116b3b158948624951e2
#
_entry.id   c8281248bcb5116b3b158948624951e2
#
_cell.length_a   1.000
_cell.length_b   1.000
_cell.length_c   1.000
_cell.angle_alpha   90.00
_cell.angle_beta   90.00
_cell.angle_gamma   90.00
#
_symmetry.space_group_name_H-M   'P 1'
#
loop_
_entity.id
_entity.type
_entity.pdbx_description
1 polymer ?
#
loop_
_entity_poly.entity_id
_entity_poly.type
_entity_poly.pdbx_seq_one_letter_code
_entity_poly.pdbx_strand_id
1 'polypeptide(L)'
;MSSNHSEFIAIYGRRRVGKTFLIRQYFQNQFAFDMTGIIEGKKAEQMTAFGHALKQYGYKGRKPATWLDAFFALRGLLEQKLEQGKPCVVFIDEMPCLDTPKSGFVHALGHFWNSWAAWQAEIKLIVCGSATSWMVRNIIDNHGGLHDRVTHEIALKPFTLSETEEYFQSFGFPWSRLSVLHTYMAVGGVPYYLSLFNPDESPAQGIDRLFFSENGELQKEYRRLFASLFRNPEPYLAVIKLLAAKPSGMTREEIREQLGGNNNGHLGDLLTDLVYCNFLRKYKVREKKLKTNSSIYKLVDFYTLFYHSFIGKASMNTSYWTRLQGTPTVNTWLGLAYERVCMAHVSQIKRALGIGSVVTEAYSWRSKDSEHPAQIDLLIERADKMINLCEIKYSETEYSLSQEEYLNIGRRVESFRAAIQTHYGIVPTLITTFGLSRGMYADSIHASVVLDDLYSE
;
A
#
# COMPACT_ATOMS: atom_id res chain seq x y z
N MET A 1 6.23 24.29 -10.57
CA MET A 1 5.58 24.86 -9.37
C MET A 1 5.54 26.37 -9.50
N SER A 2 4.43 26.89 -9.96
CA SER A 2 4.21 28.34 -10.13
C SER A 2 3.11 28.83 -9.18
N SER A 3 3.04 28.26 -7.98
CA SER A 3 2.08 28.76 -7.00
C SER A 3 2.63 30.04 -6.36
N ASN A 4 1.79 31.09 -6.33
CA ASN A 4 2.11 32.38 -5.72
C ASN A 4 1.89 32.40 -4.19
N HIS A 5 1.95 31.22 -3.53
CA HIS A 5 1.79 31.06 -2.09
C HIS A 5 2.71 29.99 -1.53
N SER A 6 2.97 30.05 -0.25
CA SER A 6 3.72 29.01 0.46
C SER A 6 3.03 27.64 0.38
N GLU A 7 3.80 26.59 0.34
CA GLU A 7 3.25 25.23 0.32
C GLU A 7 3.86 24.37 1.43
N PHE A 8 2.99 23.63 2.11
CA PHE A 8 3.36 22.60 3.05
C PHE A 8 2.88 21.26 2.51
N ILE A 9 3.82 20.46 1.98
CA ILE A 9 3.56 19.21 1.29
C ILE A 9 3.94 18.05 2.20
N ALA A 10 2.99 17.19 2.54
CA ALA A 10 3.22 15.97 3.30
C ALA A 10 3.20 14.75 2.37
N ILE A 11 4.32 14.03 2.29
CA ILE A 11 4.45 12.81 1.49
C ILE A 11 4.66 11.62 2.42
N TYR A 12 3.77 10.65 2.35
CA TYR A 12 3.84 9.46 3.18
C TYR A 12 3.48 8.20 2.39
N GLY A 13 3.71 7.07 3.00
CA GLY A 13 3.49 5.75 2.41
C GLY A 13 4.52 4.76 2.96
N ARG A 14 4.31 3.48 2.66
CA ARG A 14 5.17 2.42 3.18
C ARG A 14 6.64 2.65 2.82
N ARG A 15 7.53 1.99 3.56
CA ARG A 15 8.95 1.95 3.22
C ARG A 15 9.18 1.32 1.84
N ARG A 16 10.21 1.75 1.11
CA ARG A 16 10.63 1.21 -0.20
C ARG A 16 9.81 1.65 -1.41
N VAL A 17 8.80 2.54 -1.25
CA VAL A 17 7.99 3.04 -2.38
C VAL A 17 8.61 4.23 -3.14
N GLY A 18 9.83 4.66 -2.77
CA GLY A 18 10.53 5.69 -3.54
C GLY A 18 10.26 7.14 -3.14
N LYS A 19 9.69 7.43 -1.95
CA LYS A 19 9.38 8.81 -1.48
C LYS A 19 10.57 9.78 -1.61
N THR A 20 11.69 9.44 -0.99
CA THR A 20 12.92 10.24 -1.03
C THR A 20 13.47 10.40 -2.45
N PHE A 21 13.42 9.33 -3.24
CA PHE A 21 13.87 9.33 -4.63
C PHE A 21 13.02 10.32 -5.46
N LEU A 22 11.70 10.24 -5.37
CA LEU A 22 10.77 11.13 -6.07
C LEU A 22 11.10 12.62 -5.81
N ILE A 23 11.27 12.99 -4.54
CA ILE A 23 11.53 14.37 -4.15
C ILE A 23 12.90 14.83 -4.65
N ARG A 24 13.95 14.01 -4.44
CA ARG A 24 15.29 14.34 -4.88
C ARG A 24 15.41 14.44 -6.39
N GLN A 25 14.73 13.56 -7.12
CA GLN A 25 14.72 13.59 -8.58
C GLN A 25 13.95 14.80 -9.11
N TYR A 26 12.76 15.08 -8.56
CA TYR A 26 11.94 16.22 -9.00
C TYR A 26 12.64 17.57 -8.81
N PHE A 27 13.29 17.77 -7.66
CA PHE A 27 14.02 18.99 -7.35
C PHE A 27 15.47 18.96 -7.77
N GLN A 28 15.95 17.90 -8.46
CA GLN A 28 17.35 17.74 -8.90
C GLN A 28 18.37 17.99 -7.77
N ASN A 29 18.04 17.59 -6.54
CA ASN A 29 18.78 17.86 -5.32
C ASN A 29 19.02 19.37 -5.01
N GLN A 30 18.23 20.27 -5.60
CA GLN A 30 18.33 21.70 -5.36
C GLN A 30 17.46 22.11 -4.18
N PHE A 31 18.01 22.02 -2.98
CA PHE A 31 17.32 22.40 -1.74
C PHE A 31 17.95 23.64 -1.11
N ALA A 32 17.11 24.48 -0.51
CA ALA A 32 17.56 25.55 0.38
C ALA A 32 18.02 24.97 1.73
N PHE A 33 17.39 23.86 2.14
CA PHE A 33 17.75 23.06 3.29
C PHE A 33 17.19 21.64 3.09
N ASP A 34 18.01 20.61 3.35
CA ASP A 34 17.51 19.25 3.49
C ASP A 34 18.16 18.53 4.67
N MET A 35 17.41 17.61 5.24
CA MET A 35 17.92 16.68 6.25
C MET A 35 17.07 15.41 6.32
N THR A 36 17.67 14.35 6.86
CA THR A 36 17.00 13.08 7.13
C THR A 36 17.06 12.77 8.62
N GLY A 37 15.91 12.40 9.21
CA GLY A 37 15.82 11.94 10.60
C GLY A 37 16.59 10.63 10.81
N ILE A 38 17.29 10.51 11.93
CA ILE A 38 18.06 9.31 12.29
C ILE A 38 17.10 8.27 12.88
N ILE A 39 17.00 7.10 12.23
CA ILE A 39 16.18 5.99 12.74
C ILE A 39 16.69 5.57 14.12
N GLU A 40 15.78 5.44 15.09
CA GLU A 40 16.07 5.13 16.50
C GLU A 40 17.00 6.13 17.20
N GLY A 41 17.30 7.27 16.57
CA GLY A 41 18.14 8.30 17.15
C GLY A 41 17.50 8.99 18.34
N LYS A 42 18.29 9.26 19.39
CA LYS A 42 17.87 10.05 20.57
C LYS A 42 17.75 11.53 20.20
N LYS A 43 17.02 12.31 20.99
CA LYS A 43 16.84 13.77 20.78
C LYS A 43 18.18 14.49 20.52
N ALA A 44 19.21 14.18 21.29
CA ALA A 44 20.52 14.83 21.15
C ALA A 44 21.19 14.55 19.79
N GLU A 45 21.02 13.33 19.27
CA GLU A 45 21.54 12.93 17.95
C GLU A 45 20.76 13.61 16.82
N GLN A 46 19.44 13.67 16.92
CA GLN A 46 18.59 14.40 15.98
C GLN A 46 18.95 15.89 15.93
N MET A 47 19.10 16.52 17.09
CA MET A 47 19.53 17.92 17.20
C MET A 47 20.91 18.16 16.64
N THR A 48 21.82 17.18 16.80
CA THR A 48 23.17 17.25 16.23
C THR A 48 23.12 17.19 14.70
N ALA A 49 22.35 16.24 14.14
CA ALA A 49 22.15 16.11 12.70
C ALA A 49 21.55 17.38 12.09
N PHE A 50 20.51 17.93 12.72
CA PHE A 50 19.88 19.19 12.28
C PHE A 50 20.89 20.34 12.29
N GLY A 51 21.69 20.48 13.35
CA GLY A 51 22.73 21.49 13.44
C GLY A 51 23.82 21.33 12.39
N HIS A 52 24.22 20.11 12.02
CA HIS A 52 25.14 19.84 10.92
C HIS A 52 24.52 20.22 9.56
N ALA A 53 23.28 19.85 9.32
CA ALA A 53 22.56 20.24 8.10
C ALA A 53 22.50 21.78 7.97
N LEU A 54 22.13 22.51 9.03
CA LEU A 54 22.14 23.97 9.01
C LEU A 54 23.51 24.54 8.58
N LYS A 55 24.62 24.01 9.13
CA LYS A 55 25.96 24.44 8.77
C LYS A 55 26.30 24.14 7.31
N GLN A 56 25.93 22.99 6.81
CA GLN A 56 26.13 22.59 5.42
C GLN A 56 25.44 23.57 4.44
N TYR A 57 24.30 24.12 4.83
CA TYR A 57 23.55 25.11 4.04
C TYR A 57 23.95 26.57 4.30
N GLY A 58 25.02 26.80 5.11
CA GLY A 58 25.64 28.12 5.30
C GLY A 58 25.31 28.85 6.60
N TYR A 59 24.58 28.20 7.53
CA TYR A 59 24.36 28.79 8.85
C TYR A 59 25.62 28.95 9.67
N LYS A 60 25.91 30.17 10.12
CA LYS A 60 27.14 30.50 10.87
C LYS A 60 26.90 30.66 12.37
N GLY A 61 25.67 30.51 12.84
CA GLY A 61 25.31 30.71 14.25
C GLY A 61 25.71 29.53 15.15
N ARG A 62 25.35 29.63 16.42
CA ARG A 62 25.54 28.59 17.43
C ARG A 62 24.70 27.36 17.16
N LYS A 63 25.17 26.19 17.59
CA LYS A 63 24.36 24.94 17.53
C LYS A 63 23.07 25.13 18.35
N PRO A 64 21.87 24.83 17.75
CA PRO A 64 20.61 24.90 18.47
C PRO A 64 20.55 23.95 19.67
N ALA A 65 19.95 24.38 20.79
CA ALA A 65 19.76 23.55 21.98
C ALA A 65 18.36 22.90 22.04
N THR A 66 17.37 23.55 21.44
CA THR A 66 15.99 23.08 21.39
C THR A 66 15.46 23.05 19.95
N TRP A 67 14.37 22.35 19.71
CA TRP A 67 13.72 22.38 18.39
C TRP A 67 13.23 23.78 18.00
N LEU A 68 12.81 24.57 18.98
CA LEU A 68 12.44 25.96 18.73
C LEU A 68 13.63 26.77 18.23
N ASP A 69 14.80 26.68 18.89
CA ASP A 69 16.03 27.32 18.44
C ASP A 69 16.47 26.83 17.05
N ALA A 70 16.25 25.52 16.78
CA ALA A 70 16.59 24.91 15.50
C ALA A 70 15.77 25.52 14.34
N PHE A 71 14.46 25.69 14.55
CA PHE A 71 13.61 26.32 13.55
C PHE A 71 13.82 27.84 13.45
N PHE A 72 14.20 28.53 14.51
CA PHE A 72 14.65 29.92 14.42
C PHE A 72 15.93 30.06 13.61
N ALA A 73 16.89 29.15 13.81
CA ALA A 73 18.12 29.15 13.02
C ALA A 73 17.83 28.83 11.53
N LEU A 74 16.92 27.90 11.25
CA LEU A 74 16.44 27.59 9.89
C LEU A 74 15.77 28.81 9.26
N ARG A 75 14.90 29.50 9.98
CA ARG A 75 14.28 30.74 9.52
C ARG A 75 15.33 31.78 9.09
N GLY A 76 16.31 32.09 9.94
CA GLY A 76 17.36 33.04 9.61
C GLY A 76 18.20 32.65 8.40
N LEU A 77 18.44 31.34 8.20
CA LEU A 77 19.09 30.81 7.00
C LEU A 77 18.23 31.05 5.74
N LEU A 78 16.93 30.80 5.82
CA LEU A 78 16.01 30.94 4.69
C LEU A 78 15.78 32.42 4.35
N GLU A 79 15.68 33.32 5.33
CA GLU A 79 15.59 34.79 5.12
C GLU A 79 16.75 35.30 4.27
N GLN A 80 17.99 34.90 4.59
CA GLN A 80 19.17 35.25 3.80
C GLN A 80 19.11 34.74 2.35
N LYS A 81 18.49 33.56 2.11
CA LYS A 81 18.32 33.01 0.76
C LYS A 81 17.23 33.73 -0.02
N LEU A 82 16.13 34.07 0.64
CA LEU A 82 15.02 34.84 0.05
C LEU A 82 15.50 36.22 -0.41
N GLU A 83 16.31 36.93 0.40
CA GLU A 83 16.94 38.21 0.01
C GLU A 83 17.81 38.09 -1.25
N GLN A 84 18.35 36.90 -1.52
CA GLN A 84 19.11 36.60 -2.74
C GLN A 84 18.24 36.20 -3.93
N GLY A 85 16.90 36.23 -3.79
CA GLY A 85 15.94 35.82 -4.83
C GLY A 85 15.97 34.33 -5.18
N LYS A 86 16.44 33.46 -4.26
CA LYS A 86 16.56 32.02 -4.50
C LYS A 86 15.27 31.29 -4.07
N PRO A 87 14.81 30.30 -4.85
CA PRO A 87 13.72 29.42 -4.40
C PRO A 87 14.09 28.71 -3.10
N CYS A 88 13.17 28.68 -2.14
CA CYS A 88 13.40 28.10 -0.83
C CYS A 88 12.64 26.78 -0.65
N VAL A 89 13.18 25.70 -1.22
CA VAL A 89 12.69 24.33 -0.99
C VAL A 89 13.35 23.77 0.26
N VAL A 90 12.54 23.44 1.26
CA VAL A 90 12.96 22.80 2.51
C VAL A 90 12.46 21.36 2.49
N PHE A 91 13.38 20.40 2.60
CA PHE A 91 13.04 18.98 2.61
C PHE A 91 13.44 18.32 3.93
N ILE A 92 12.47 17.75 4.64
CA ILE A 92 12.67 17.00 5.88
C ILE A 92 12.24 15.55 5.64
N ASP A 93 13.20 14.68 5.46
CA ASP A 93 12.99 13.25 5.25
C ASP A 93 12.99 12.48 6.57
N GLU A 94 12.26 11.34 6.60
CA GLU A 94 12.04 10.51 7.79
C GLU A 94 11.69 11.35 9.03
N MET A 95 10.80 12.32 8.83
CA MET A 95 10.38 13.29 9.84
C MET A 95 9.85 12.64 11.14
N PRO A 96 9.13 11.50 11.12
CA PRO A 96 8.69 10.82 12.34
C PRO A 96 9.84 10.51 13.32
N CYS A 97 11.06 10.30 12.81
CA CYS A 97 12.23 10.01 13.63
C CYS A 97 12.67 11.22 14.47
N LEU A 98 12.33 12.44 14.06
CA LEU A 98 12.70 13.68 14.78
C LEU A 98 11.82 13.91 16.00
N ASP A 99 10.58 13.37 16.00
CA ASP A 99 9.64 13.50 17.11
C ASP A 99 9.91 12.44 18.18
N THR A 100 11.03 12.60 18.88
CA THR A 100 11.32 11.74 20.03
C THR A 100 10.44 12.11 21.24
N PRO A 101 10.23 11.19 22.20
CA PRO A 101 9.35 11.45 23.35
C PRO A 101 9.67 12.76 24.06
N LYS A 102 8.66 13.59 24.25
CA LYS A 102 8.77 14.90 24.92
C LYS A 102 9.75 15.87 24.24
N SER A 103 10.03 15.69 22.95
CA SER A 103 10.99 16.56 22.23
C SER A 103 10.46 17.96 21.94
N GLY A 104 9.14 18.08 21.75
CA GLY A 104 8.50 19.33 21.33
C GLY A 104 8.69 19.65 19.83
N PHE A 105 9.09 18.65 19.03
CA PHE A 105 9.36 18.83 17.60
C PHE A 105 8.15 19.35 16.83
N VAL A 106 7.00 18.67 16.93
CA VAL A 106 5.78 19.04 16.20
C VAL A 106 5.30 20.45 16.59
N HIS A 107 5.41 20.81 17.87
CA HIS A 107 5.08 22.16 18.33
C HIS A 107 6.00 23.24 17.74
N ALA A 108 7.30 22.98 17.70
CA ALA A 108 8.28 23.91 17.14
C ALA A 108 8.10 24.07 15.63
N LEU A 109 7.82 22.99 14.90
CA LEU A 109 7.46 23.01 13.48
C LEU A 109 6.18 23.83 13.23
N GLY A 110 5.14 23.59 14.02
CA GLY A 110 3.89 24.34 13.92
C GLY A 110 4.11 25.85 14.19
N HIS A 111 4.94 26.19 15.17
CA HIS A 111 5.30 27.58 15.42
C HIS A 111 6.06 28.20 14.23
N PHE A 112 7.08 27.51 13.70
CA PHE A 112 7.83 27.96 12.52
C PHE A 112 6.90 28.23 11.33
N TRP A 113 6.01 27.28 11.02
CA TRP A 113 5.09 27.42 9.91
C TRP A 113 4.12 28.57 10.11
N ASN A 114 3.37 28.61 11.22
CA ASN A 114 2.30 29.56 11.44
C ASN A 114 2.81 30.99 11.68
N SER A 115 3.95 31.15 12.35
CA SER A 115 4.46 32.48 12.69
C SER A 115 5.21 33.16 11.54
N TRP A 116 5.71 32.39 10.56
CA TRP A 116 6.56 32.95 9.53
C TRP A 116 6.44 32.27 8.15
N ALA A 117 6.69 30.96 8.04
CA ALA A 117 6.87 30.30 6.74
C ALA A 117 5.61 30.34 5.87
N ALA A 118 4.42 30.29 6.47
CA ALA A 118 3.15 30.38 5.78
C ALA A 118 2.94 31.72 5.05
N TRP A 119 3.68 32.76 5.44
CA TRP A 119 3.57 34.10 4.85
C TRP A 119 4.64 34.39 3.78
N GLN A 120 5.51 33.41 3.49
CA GLN A 120 6.57 33.53 2.49
C GLN A 120 6.20 32.69 1.26
N ALA A 121 5.73 33.35 0.19
CA ALA A 121 5.23 32.67 -1.01
C ALA A 121 6.24 31.71 -1.66
N GLU A 122 7.54 32.00 -1.53
CA GLU A 122 8.64 31.25 -2.12
C GLU A 122 9.00 30.00 -1.34
N ILE A 123 8.46 29.81 -0.12
CA ILE A 123 8.77 28.64 0.71
C ILE A 123 7.91 27.45 0.30
N LYS A 124 8.60 26.34 0.01
CA LYS A 124 8.00 25.03 -0.20
C LYS A 124 8.58 24.08 0.85
N LEU A 125 7.80 23.81 1.90
CA LEU A 125 8.17 22.86 2.96
C LEU A 125 7.65 21.49 2.57
N ILE A 126 8.55 20.55 2.34
CA ILE A 126 8.24 19.16 2.00
C ILE A 126 8.68 18.28 3.15
N VAL A 127 7.73 17.52 3.69
CA VAL A 127 7.99 16.57 4.76
C VAL A 127 7.65 15.17 4.32
N CYS A 128 8.47 14.21 4.71
CA CYS A 128 8.35 12.84 4.27
C CYS A 128 8.53 11.88 5.45
N GLY A 129 7.80 10.77 5.42
CA GLY A 129 7.95 9.74 6.43
C GLY A 129 7.40 8.38 6.00
N SER A 130 8.07 7.32 6.46
CA SER A 130 7.64 5.93 6.25
C SER A 130 6.73 5.42 7.37
N ALA A 131 6.75 6.01 8.55
CA ALA A 131 5.78 5.77 9.63
C ALA A 131 4.46 6.47 9.31
N THR A 132 3.68 5.88 8.40
CA THR A 132 2.47 6.46 7.81
C THR A 132 1.45 6.89 8.86
N SER A 133 1.20 6.06 9.87
CA SER A 133 0.25 6.38 10.95
C SER A 133 0.68 7.58 11.78
N TRP A 134 2.01 7.75 12.02
CA TRP A 134 2.52 8.94 12.68
C TRP A 134 2.30 10.20 11.82
N MET A 135 2.59 10.12 10.51
CA MET A 135 2.39 11.24 9.57
C MET A 135 0.92 11.68 9.55
N VAL A 136 0.00 10.72 9.45
CA VAL A 136 -1.44 11.02 9.44
C VAL A 136 -1.85 11.66 10.76
N ARG A 137 -1.54 11.05 11.91
CA ARG A 137 -2.02 11.53 13.23
C ARG A 137 -1.39 12.87 13.65
N ASN A 138 -0.12 13.11 13.31
CA ASN A 138 0.63 14.26 13.86
C ASN A 138 0.80 15.41 12.87
N ILE A 139 0.68 15.16 11.57
CA ILE A 139 0.85 16.18 10.54
C ILE A 139 -0.45 16.48 9.82
N ILE A 140 -1.16 15.47 9.32
CA ILE A 140 -2.35 15.63 8.47
C ILE A 140 -3.59 15.86 9.32
N ASP A 141 -3.96 14.89 10.17
CA ASP A 141 -5.12 14.96 11.07
C ASP A 141 -4.77 15.63 12.42
N ASN A 142 -3.75 16.50 12.42
CA ASN A 142 -3.31 17.18 13.64
C ASN A 142 -4.41 18.12 14.16
N HIS A 143 -4.81 17.97 15.42
CA HIS A 143 -5.79 18.86 16.07
C HIS A 143 -5.14 20.05 16.79
N GLY A 144 -3.82 20.22 16.67
CA GLY A 144 -3.03 21.29 17.29
C GLY A 144 -2.59 22.37 16.30
N GLY A 145 -1.37 22.84 16.47
CA GLY A 145 -0.81 23.96 15.69
C GLY A 145 -0.63 23.71 14.18
N LEU A 146 -0.73 22.48 13.74
CA LEU A 146 -0.66 22.12 12.31
C LEU A 146 -2.04 21.79 11.69
N HIS A 147 -3.13 22.01 12.42
CA HIS A 147 -4.48 21.77 11.91
C HIS A 147 -4.73 22.57 10.62
N ASP A 148 -5.15 21.86 9.55
CA ASP A 148 -5.41 22.45 8.22
C ASP A 148 -4.25 23.28 7.63
N ARG A 149 -3.00 22.94 7.96
CA ARG A 149 -1.79 23.61 7.47
C ARG A 149 -1.12 22.90 6.31
N VAL A 150 -1.36 21.62 6.14
CA VAL A 150 -0.87 20.86 4.99
C VAL A 150 -1.66 21.29 3.75
N THR A 151 -0.96 21.86 2.77
CA THR A 151 -1.59 22.34 1.52
C THR A 151 -1.75 21.20 0.51
N HIS A 152 -0.85 20.24 0.51
CA HIS A 152 -0.90 19.06 -0.35
C HIS A 152 -0.52 17.80 0.41
N GLU A 153 -1.36 16.79 0.29
CA GLU A 153 -1.17 15.47 0.86
C GLU A 153 -0.94 14.46 -0.27
N ILE A 154 0.18 13.73 -0.20
CA ILE A 154 0.55 12.72 -1.20
C ILE A 154 0.77 11.37 -0.50
N ALA A 155 -0.23 10.49 -0.58
CA ALA A 155 -0.11 9.11 -0.16
C ALA A 155 0.55 8.28 -1.27
N LEU A 156 1.88 8.12 -1.22
CA LEU A 156 2.62 7.39 -2.25
C LEU A 156 2.41 5.89 -2.06
N LYS A 157 1.78 5.28 -3.06
CA LYS A 157 1.47 3.85 -3.09
C LYS A 157 2.53 3.08 -3.87
N PRO A 158 2.61 1.74 -3.71
CA PRO A 158 3.31 0.88 -4.67
C PRO A 158 2.74 1.07 -6.08
N PHE A 159 3.53 0.81 -7.08
CA PHE A 159 3.13 0.86 -8.48
C PHE A 159 1.93 -0.05 -8.77
N THR A 160 1.08 0.37 -9.69
CA THR A 160 0.07 -0.46 -10.35
C THR A 160 0.74 -1.46 -11.30
N LEU A 161 -0.04 -2.34 -11.95
CA LEU A 161 0.50 -3.22 -12.99
C LEU A 161 1.05 -2.42 -14.18
N SER A 162 0.34 -1.36 -14.61
CA SER A 162 0.80 -0.47 -15.69
C SER A 162 2.14 0.19 -15.35
N GLU A 163 2.21 0.87 -14.20
CA GLU A 163 3.44 1.51 -13.73
C GLU A 163 4.58 0.50 -13.52
N THR A 164 4.28 -0.75 -13.16
CA THR A 164 5.27 -1.83 -13.03
C THR A 164 5.77 -2.28 -14.40
N GLU A 165 4.89 -2.39 -15.40
CA GLU A 165 5.26 -2.68 -16.79
C GLU A 165 6.18 -1.58 -17.33
N GLU A 166 5.80 -0.30 -17.17
CA GLU A 166 6.61 0.85 -17.60
C GLU A 166 7.98 0.87 -16.92
N TYR A 167 8.01 0.56 -15.61
CA TYR A 167 9.26 0.45 -14.87
C TYR A 167 10.19 -0.59 -15.51
N PHE A 168 9.72 -1.82 -15.73
CA PHE A 168 10.53 -2.87 -16.32
C PHE A 168 10.95 -2.55 -17.77
N GLN A 169 10.05 -1.98 -18.57
CA GLN A 169 10.36 -1.54 -19.93
C GLN A 169 11.45 -0.47 -19.97
N SER A 170 11.40 0.50 -19.03
CA SER A 170 12.41 1.58 -18.93
C SER A 170 13.82 1.07 -18.59
N PHE A 171 13.91 -0.11 -17.95
CA PHE A 171 15.17 -0.80 -17.65
C PHE A 171 15.51 -1.92 -18.63
N GLY A 172 14.80 -2.04 -19.76
CA GLY A 172 15.11 -2.97 -20.85
C GLY A 172 14.73 -4.43 -20.56
N PHE A 173 13.81 -4.70 -19.66
CA PHE A 173 13.34 -6.06 -19.40
C PHE A 173 12.49 -6.59 -20.57
N PRO A 174 12.79 -7.79 -21.12
CA PRO A 174 12.04 -8.37 -22.23
C PRO A 174 10.81 -9.16 -21.75
N TRP A 175 10.18 -8.73 -20.66
CA TRP A 175 9.13 -9.49 -20.01
C TRP A 175 7.74 -9.22 -20.60
N SER A 176 6.97 -10.28 -20.78
CA SER A 176 5.55 -10.19 -21.13
C SER A 176 4.71 -9.70 -19.94
N ARG A 177 3.50 -9.24 -20.18
CA ARG A 177 2.53 -8.86 -19.13
C ARG A 177 2.29 -9.99 -18.13
N LEU A 178 2.27 -11.25 -18.57
CA LEU A 178 2.17 -12.39 -17.67
C LEU A 178 3.41 -12.51 -16.76
N SER A 179 4.60 -12.26 -17.30
CA SER A 179 5.85 -12.25 -16.51
C SER A 179 5.85 -11.12 -15.48
N VAL A 180 5.38 -9.94 -15.87
CA VAL A 180 5.17 -8.80 -14.96
C VAL A 180 4.15 -9.15 -13.88
N LEU A 181 3.01 -9.78 -14.23
CA LEU A 181 1.99 -10.23 -13.31
C LEU A 181 2.56 -11.22 -12.27
N HIS A 182 3.33 -12.23 -12.69
CA HIS A 182 3.93 -13.20 -11.77
C HIS A 182 4.87 -12.53 -10.76
N THR A 183 5.69 -11.61 -11.24
CA THR A 183 6.58 -10.81 -10.37
C THR A 183 5.76 -9.95 -9.41
N TYR A 184 4.73 -9.28 -9.91
CA TYR A 184 3.83 -8.45 -9.11
C TYR A 184 3.11 -9.25 -8.01
N MET A 185 2.65 -10.46 -8.32
CA MET A 185 2.04 -11.37 -7.34
C MET A 185 3.00 -11.74 -6.21
N ALA A 186 4.31 -11.83 -6.48
CA ALA A 186 5.31 -12.20 -5.48
C ALA A 186 5.79 -11.01 -4.63
N VAL A 187 6.03 -9.84 -5.24
CA VAL A 187 6.68 -8.70 -4.57
C VAL A 187 5.82 -7.42 -4.54
N GLY A 188 4.70 -7.40 -5.27
CA GLY A 188 3.90 -6.20 -5.50
C GLY A 188 4.63 -5.18 -6.38
N GLY A 189 4.04 -4.00 -6.51
CA GLY A 189 4.62 -2.88 -7.26
C GLY A 189 5.58 -2.03 -6.42
N VAL A 190 6.36 -2.61 -5.50
CA VAL A 190 7.29 -1.87 -4.64
C VAL A 190 8.58 -1.58 -5.40
N PRO A 191 8.89 -0.31 -5.77
CA PRO A 191 10.01 0.02 -6.66
C PRO A 191 11.36 -0.57 -6.24
N TYR A 192 11.65 -0.56 -4.93
CA TYR A 192 12.88 -1.16 -4.44
C TYR A 192 12.95 -2.67 -4.70
N TYR A 193 11.83 -3.40 -4.53
CA TYR A 193 11.82 -4.84 -4.79
C TYR A 193 11.94 -5.14 -6.28
N LEU A 194 11.31 -4.32 -7.12
CA LEU A 194 11.42 -4.44 -8.59
C LEU A 194 12.85 -4.19 -9.05
N SER A 195 13.57 -3.23 -8.43
CA SER A 195 14.97 -2.91 -8.79
C SER A 195 15.99 -4.02 -8.48
N LEU A 196 15.58 -5.04 -7.72
CA LEU A 196 16.44 -6.18 -7.41
C LEU A 196 16.41 -7.27 -8.50
N PHE A 197 15.48 -7.22 -9.44
CA PHE A 197 15.42 -8.16 -10.56
C PHE A 197 16.44 -7.78 -11.63
N ASN A 198 16.82 -8.76 -12.45
CA ASN A 198 17.79 -8.62 -13.52
C ASN A 198 17.10 -8.89 -14.87
N PRO A 199 17.28 -8.05 -15.90
CA PRO A 199 16.67 -8.27 -17.22
C PRO A 199 17.10 -9.57 -17.90
N ASP A 200 18.26 -10.11 -17.57
CA ASP A 200 18.78 -11.37 -18.10
C ASP A 200 18.16 -12.62 -17.46
N GLU A 201 17.36 -12.45 -16.40
CA GLU A 201 16.70 -13.54 -15.68
C GLU A 201 15.21 -13.62 -16.01
N SER A 202 14.67 -14.84 -15.99
CA SER A 202 13.21 -15.00 -15.93
C SER A 202 12.68 -14.56 -14.56
N PRO A 203 11.38 -14.20 -14.43
CA PRO A 203 10.78 -13.91 -13.13
C PRO A 203 11.02 -15.00 -12.08
N ALA A 204 10.93 -16.28 -12.48
CA ALA A 204 11.12 -17.42 -11.57
C ALA A 204 12.58 -17.51 -11.09
N GLN A 205 13.55 -17.28 -11.95
CA GLN A 205 14.97 -17.24 -11.55
C GLN A 205 15.26 -16.08 -10.61
N GLY A 206 14.71 -14.89 -10.88
CA GLY A 206 14.83 -13.74 -9.99
C GLY A 206 14.22 -14.02 -8.61
N ILE A 207 13.05 -14.65 -8.56
CA ILE A 207 12.41 -15.08 -7.30
C ILE A 207 13.27 -16.09 -6.56
N ASP A 208 13.83 -17.09 -7.23
CA ASP A 208 14.74 -18.08 -6.61
C ASP A 208 15.95 -17.37 -5.98
N ARG A 209 16.60 -16.49 -6.71
CA ARG A 209 17.77 -15.74 -6.22
C ARG A 209 17.41 -14.83 -5.04
N LEU A 210 16.32 -14.11 -5.11
CA LEU A 210 15.96 -13.11 -4.10
C LEU A 210 15.39 -13.71 -2.80
N PHE A 211 14.69 -14.84 -2.88
CA PHE A 211 13.98 -15.41 -1.74
C PHE A 211 14.57 -16.73 -1.23
N PHE A 212 15.13 -17.59 -2.11
CA PHE A 212 15.49 -18.97 -1.79
C PHE A 212 16.99 -19.23 -1.80
N SER A 213 17.81 -18.28 -2.22
CA SER A 213 19.27 -18.38 -2.07
C SER A 213 19.71 -18.09 -0.63
N GLU A 214 20.88 -18.57 -0.23
CA GLU A 214 21.46 -18.40 1.11
C GLU A 214 21.58 -16.91 1.51
N ASN A 215 21.84 -16.05 0.53
CA ASN A 215 21.94 -14.59 0.72
C ASN A 215 20.77 -13.82 0.12
N GLY A 216 19.63 -14.44 -0.10
CA GLY A 216 18.45 -13.82 -0.68
C GLY A 216 18.06 -12.54 0.05
N GLU A 217 18.08 -11.42 -0.67
CA GLU A 217 17.86 -10.09 -0.08
C GLU A 217 16.44 -9.96 0.47
N LEU A 218 15.46 -10.48 -0.26
CA LEU A 218 14.07 -10.41 0.14
C LEU A 218 13.71 -11.41 1.24
N GLN A 219 14.48 -12.47 1.43
CA GLN A 219 14.33 -13.34 2.58
C GLN A 219 14.61 -12.62 3.89
N LYS A 220 15.66 -11.78 3.92
CA LYS A 220 16.10 -11.04 5.11
C LYS A 220 15.32 -9.75 5.33
N GLU A 221 14.70 -9.22 4.27
CA GLU A 221 13.96 -7.96 4.29
C GLU A 221 12.73 -8.01 5.21
N TYR A 222 12.06 -9.14 5.35
CA TYR A 222 10.80 -9.25 6.10
C TYR A 222 10.92 -8.69 7.53
N ARG A 223 11.89 -9.16 8.31
CA ARG A 223 12.12 -8.66 9.68
C ARG A 223 12.58 -7.21 9.70
N ARG A 224 13.46 -6.83 8.76
CA ARG A 224 13.98 -5.46 8.65
C ARG A 224 12.88 -4.46 8.34
N LEU A 225 11.92 -4.83 7.47
CA LEU A 225 10.78 -4.01 7.11
C LEU A 225 9.95 -3.66 8.36
N PHE A 226 9.52 -4.65 9.13
CA PHE A 226 8.69 -4.43 10.32
C PHE A 226 9.45 -3.72 11.44
N ALA A 227 10.72 -4.06 11.68
CA ALA A 227 11.56 -3.37 12.65
C ALA A 227 11.77 -1.89 12.32
N SER A 228 11.79 -1.54 11.03
CA SER A 228 11.94 -0.14 10.62
C SER A 228 10.66 0.69 10.67
N LEU A 229 9.49 0.05 10.69
CA LEU A 229 8.19 0.72 10.73
C LEU A 229 7.65 0.86 12.16
N PHE A 230 7.93 -0.12 13.00
CA PHE A 230 7.33 -0.23 14.33
C PHE A 230 8.42 -0.43 15.40
N ARG A 231 8.38 0.41 16.43
CA ARG A 231 9.33 0.35 17.55
C ARG A 231 9.32 -1.00 18.29
N ASN A 232 8.14 -1.65 18.37
CA ASN A 232 7.96 -3.01 18.87
C ASN A 232 7.23 -3.81 17.78
N PRO A 233 7.92 -4.53 16.87
CA PRO A 233 7.32 -5.18 15.72
C PRO A 233 6.56 -6.47 16.05
N GLU A 234 6.85 -7.15 17.16
CA GLU A 234 6.33 -8.49 17.46
C GLU A 234 4.79 -8.58 17.49
N PRO A 235 4.03 -7.64 18.10
CA PRO A 235 2.57 -7.68 18.07
C PRO A 235 2.01 -7.53 16.64
N TYR A 236 2.64 -6.71 15.80
CA TYR A 236 2.26 -6.54 14.39
C TYR A 236 2.50 -7.82 13.59
N LEU A 237 3.66 -8.45 13.79
CA LEU A 237 4.02 -9.72 13.16
C LEU A 237 3.06 -10.85 13.56
N ALA A 238 2.58 -10.87 14.80
CA ALA A 238 1.58 -11.83 15.26
C ALA A 238 0.25 -11.67 14.50
N VAL A 239 -0.25 -10.46 14.35
CA VAL A 239 -1.46 -10.16 13.55
C VAL A 239 -1.28 -10.57 12.09
N ILE A 240 -0.16 -10.20 11.49
CA ILE A 240 0.17 -10.55 10.09
C ILE A 240 0.18 -12.07 9.90
N LYS A 241 0.83 -12.81 10.80
CA LYS A 241 0.91 -14.29 10.73
C LYS A 241 -0.48 -14.93 10.78
N LEU A 242 -1.37 -14.45 11.64
CA LEU A 242 -2.76 -14.93 11.69
C LEU A 242 -3.50 -14.69 10.39
N LEU A 243 -3.41 -13.47 9.85
CA LEU A 243 -4.11 -13.10 8.62
C LEU A 243 -3.51 -13.74 7.37
N ALA A 244 -2.21 -14.03 7.37
CA ALA A 244 -1.57 -14.80 6.30
C ALA A 244 -2.10 -16.23 6.21
N ALA A 245 -2.47 -16.83 7.36
CA ALA A 245 -3.04 -18.19 7.41
C ALA A 245 -4.54 -18.22 7.04
N LYS A 246 -5.23 -17.07 6.98
CA LYS A 246 -6.68 -16.99 6.71
C LYS A 246 -6.97 -16.02 5.54
N PRO A 247 -6.86 -16.46 4.29
CA PRO A 247 -7.07 -15.62 3.11
C PRO A 247 -8.43 -14.89 3.07
N SER A 248 -9.47 -15.51 3.63
CA SER A 248 -10.80 -14.92 3.75
C SER A 248 -10.86 -13.70 4.70
N GLY A 249 -9.79 -13.45 5.45
CA GLY A 249 -9.70 -12.39 6.46
C GLY A 249 -10.35 -12.77 7.79
N MET A 250 -10.23 -11.86 8.75
CA MET A 250 -10.76 -12.02 10.11
C MET A 250 -11.39 -10.72 10.59
N THR A 251 -12.42 -10.83 11.45
CA THR A 251 -12.94 -9.71 12.22
C THR A 251 -11.96 -9.33 13.34
N ARG A 252 -12.12 -8.14 13.92
CA ARG A 252 -11.32 -7.71 15.08
C ARG A 252 -11.48 -8.67 16.26
N GLU A 253 -12.67 -9.17 16.48
CA GLU A 253 -13.00 -10.12 17.55
C GLU A 253 -12.28 -11.45 17.33
N GLU A 254 -12.35 -12.03 16.13
CA GLU A 254 -11.63 -13.26 15.80
C GLU A 254 -10.10 -13.09 15.98
N ILE A 255 -9.52 -11.96 15.57
CA ILE A 255 -8.09 -11.67 15.77
C ILE A 255 -7.77 -11.60 17.27
N ARG A 256 -8.61 -10.90 18.06
CA ARG A 256 -8.43 -10.78 19.50
C ARG A 256 -8.44 -12.14 20.20
N GLU A 257 -9.41 -13.00 19.86
CA GLU A 257 -9.52 -14.35 20.45
C GLU A 257 -8.29 -15.20 20.14
N GLN A 258 -7.82 -15.17 18.91
CA GLN A 258 -6.63 -15.91 18.49
C GLN A 258 -5.32 -15.39 19.13
N LEU A 259 -5.29 -14.12 19.53
CA LEU A 259 -4.16 -13.50 20.24
C LEU A 259 -4.24 -13.64 21.78
N GLY A 260 -5.20 -14.42 22.31
CA GLY A 260 -5.31 -14.70 23.74
C GLY A 260 -6.15 -13.69 24.55
N GLY A 261 -6.98 -12.89 23.91
CA GLY A 261 -8.12 -12.19 24.53
C GLY A 261 -7.84 -10.90 25.33
N ASN A 262 -6.60 -10.58 25.70
CA ASN A 262 -6.31 -9.61 26.76
C ASN A 262 -6.02 -8.14 26.35
N ASN A 263 -6.18 -7.73 25.07
CA ASN A 263 -5.69 -6.40 24.63
C ASN A 263 -6.69 -5.60 23.77
N ASN A 264 -7.76 -5.08 24.38
CA ASN A 264 -8.85 -4.41 23.65
C ASN A 264 -8.48 -3.03 23.04
N GLY A 265 -7.70 -2.20 23.73
CA GLY A 265 -7.33 -0.85 23.23
C GLY A 265 -6.21 -0.90 22.19
N HIS A 266 -5.15 -1.59 22.54
CA HIS A 266 -3.93 -1.67 21.73
C HIS A 266 -4.13 -2.37 20.36
N LEU A 267 -4.99 -3.40 20.28
CA LEU A 267 -5.29 -4.08 19.01
C LEU A 267 -5.91 -3.13 17.96
N GLY A 268 -6.75 -2.19 18.39
CA GLY A 268 -7.33 -1.19 17.49
C GLY A 268 -6.26 -0.34 16.80
N ASP A 269 -5.28 0.10 17.57
CA ASP A 269 -4.15 0.89 17.03
C ASP A 269 -3.27 0.06 16.10
N LEU A 270 -2.94 -1.19 16.48
CA LEU A 270 -2.17 -2.11 15.62
C LEU A 270 -2.84 -2.32 14.26
N LEU A 271 -4.14 -2.58 14.25
CA LEU A 271 -4.89 -2.78 13.01
C LEU A 271 -4.95 -1.50 12.17
N THR A 272 -5.11 -0.35 12.80
CA THR A 272 -5.11 0.95 12.13
C THR A 272 -3.76 1.25 11.51
N ASP A 273 -2.68 1.03 12.25
CA ASP A 273 -1.31 1.22 11.74
C ASP A 273 -1.01 0.32 10.55
N LEU A 274 -1.39 -0.97 10.62
CA LEU A 274 -1.22 -1.91 9.52
C LEU A 274 -2.05 -1.54 8.27
N VAL A 275 -3.24 -0.95 8.45
CA VAL A 275 -4.05 -0.42 7.36
C VAL A 275 -3.38 0.81 6.73
N TYR A 276 -2.92 1.77 7.52
CA TYR A 276 -2.20 2.94 7.02
C TYR A 276 -0.91 2.57 6.27
N CYS A 277 -0.21 1.53 6.73
CA CYS A 277 0.98 1.02 6.05
C CYS A 277 0.68 0.12 4.84
N ASN A 278 -0.58 -0.04 4.43
CA ASN A 278 -1.02 -0.88 3.32
C ASN A 278 -0.67 -2.39 3.45
N PHE A 279 -0.46 -2.89 4.67
CA PHE A 279 -0.38 -4.33 4.90
C PHE A 279 -1.76 -4.96 4.92
N LEU A 280 -2.71 -4.28 5.56
CA LEU A 280 -4.09 -4.73 5.68
C LEU A 280 -5.03 -3.81 4.91
N ARG A 281 -6.14 -4.40 4.44
CA ARG A 281 -7.31 -3.66 4.00
C ARG A 281 -8.50 -4.04 4.88
N LYS A 282 -9.25 -3.01 5.27
CA LYS A 282 -10.47 -3.14 6.05
C LYS A 282 -11.65 -3.13 5.09
N TYR A 283 -12.42 -4.22 5.07
CA TYR A 283 -13.64 -4.34 4.28
C TYR A 283 -14.86 -4.23 5.17
N LYS A 284 -15.82 -3.43 4.77
CA LYS A 284 -17.14 -3.43 5.40
C LYS A 284 -17.85 -4.72 5.05
N VAL A 285 -18.52 -5.37 6.01
CA VAL A 285 -19.39 -6.50 5.76
C VAL A 285 -20.83 -6.00 5.77
N ARG A 286 -21.53 -6.15 4.66
CA ARG A 286 -22.97 -5.90 4.63
C ARG A 286 -23.73 -7.09 5.22
N GLU A 287 -24.26 -6.90 6.42
CA GLU A 287 -25.18 -7.83 7.06
C GLU A 287 -26.49 -7.14 7.39
N LYS A 288 -27.61 -7.76 7.01
CA LYS A 288 -28.96 -7.19 7.17
C LYS A 288 -29.41 -7.03 8.62
N LYS A 289 -28.83 -7.78 9.57
CA LYS A 289 -29.29 -7.86 10.96
C LYS A 289 -28.34 -7.29 12.03
N LEU A 290 -27.15 -6.84 11.70
CA LEU A 290 -26.23 -6.29 12.70
C LEU A 290 -26.22 -4.76 12.64
N LYS A 291 -26.72 -4.14 13.72
CA LYS A 291 -26.56 -2.71 14.02
C LYS A 291 -25.07 -2.28 14.20
N THR A 292 -24.14 -3.23 14.08
CA THR A 292 -22.70 -3.01 14.20
C THR A 292 -22.06 -3.24 12.84
N ASN A 293 -21.38 -2.21 12.32
CA ASN A 293 -20.51 -2.28 11.15
C ASN A 293 -19.35 -3.24 11.43
N SER A 294 -19.57 -4.54 11.32
CA SER A 294 -18.50 -5.51 11.39
C SER A 294 -17.59 -5.33 10.20
N SER A 295 -16.30 -5.24 10.46
CA SER A 295 -15.30 -5.11 9.40
C SER A 295 -14.39 -6.33 9.42
N ILE A 296 -14.05 -6.81 8.23
CA ILE A 296 -13.07 -7.87 8.04
C ILE A 296 -11.75 -7.24 7.63
N TYR A 297 -10.67 -7.65 8.27
CA TYR A 297 -9.30 -7.30 7.91
C TYR A 297 -8.70 -8.42 7.07
N LYS A 298 -8.20 -8.08 5.88
CA LYS A 298 -7.48 -8.99 4.99
C LYS A 298 -6.04 -8.51 4.81
N LEU A 299 -5.09 -9.43 4.81
CA LEU A 299 -3.71 -9.15 4.42
C LEU A 299 -3.67 -8.97 2.90
N VAL A 300 -3.15 -7.83 2.44
CA VAL A 300 -3.13 -7.45 1.01
C VAL A 300 -1.73 -7.22 0.45
N ASP A 301 -0.72 -7.14 1.30
CA ASP A 301 0.67 -6.95 0.86
C ASP A 301 1.21 -8.22 0.19
N PHE A 302 1.52 -8.13 -1.10
CA PHE A 302 1.95 -9.26 -1.93
C PHE A 302 3.24 -9.91 -1.41
N TYR A 303 4.26 -9.10 -1.10
CA TYR A 303 5.52 -9.60 -0.59
C TYR A 303 5.34 -10.38 0.72
N THR A 304 4.58 -9.84 1.66
CA THR A 304 4.30 -10.51 2.94
C THR A 304 3.54 -11.82 2.76
N LEU A 305 2.57 -11.84 1.84
CA LEU A 305 1.81 -13.05 1.53
C LEU A 305 2.67 -14.13 0.88
N PHE A 306 3.52 -13.75 -0.07
CA PHE A 306 4.47 -14.67 -0.68
C PHE A 306 5.44 -15.24 0.36
N TYR A 307 5.98 -14.37 1.22
CA TYR A 307 6.87 -14.75 2.30
C TYR A 307 6.26 -15.84 3.20
N HIS A 308 5.04 -15.61 3.71
CA HIS A 308 4.36 -16.57 4.59
C HIS A 308 3.92 -17.86 3.88
N SER A 309 3.67 -17.80 2.59
CA SER A 309 3.26 -18.97 1.82
C SER A 309 4.43 -19.96 1.59
N PHE A 310 5.63 -19.43 1.34
CA PHE A 310 6.74 -20.26 0.83
C PHE A 310 8.01 -20.23 1.69
N ILE A 311 8.40 -19.08 2.28
CA ILE A 311 9.74 -18.97 2.89
C ILE A 311 9.89 -19.82 4.17
N GLY A 312 8.90 -19.86 5.03
CA GLY A 312 8.96 -20.65 6.28
C GLY A 312 8.92 -22.17 6.09
N LYS A 313 8.70 -22.66 4.85
CA LYS A 313 8.49 -24.08 4.51
C LYS A 313 9.56 -24.62 3.58
N ALA A 314 10.41 -23.77 3.03
CA ALA A 314 11.39 -24.12 2.02
C ALA A 314 12.69 -24.64 2.65
N SER A 315 13.24 -25.71 2.10
CA SER A 315 14.69 -25.96 2.20
C SER A 315 15.41 -24.95 1.28
N MET A 316 16.50 -24.36 1.77
CA MET A 316 17.31 -23.44 0.98
C MET A 316 17.84 -24.14 -0.26
N ASN A 317 17.27 -23.80 -1.42
CA ASN A 317 17.63 -24.39 -2.72
C ASN A 317 17.46 -23.33 -3.80
N THR A 318 18.52 -23.06 -4.53
CA THR A 318 18.60 -22.02 -5.58
C THR A 318 17.66 -22.23 -6.78
N SER A 319 16.91 -23.30 -6.82
CA SER A 319 15.91 -23.60 -7.87
C SER A 319 14.57 -24.04 -7.26
N TYR A 320 14.28 -23.63 -6.04
CA TYR A 320 13.09 -24.07 -5.31
C TYR A 320 11.80 -23.62 -6.00
N TRP A 321 11.70 -22.33 -6.29
CA TRP A 321 10.53 -21.74 -6.93
C TRP A 321 10.35 -22.21 -8.37
N THR A 322 11.44 -22.28 -9.13
CA THR A 322 11.41 -22.76 -10.53
C THR A 322 10.89 -24.21 -10.60
N ARG A 323 11.27 -25.07 -9.65
CA ARG A 323 10.80 -26.46 -9.61
C ARG A 323 9.34 -26.62 -9.16
N LEU A 324 8.82 -25.65 -8.43
CA LEU A 324 7.43 -25.68 -7.97
C LEU A 324 6.43 -25.20 -9.03
N GLN A 325 6.90 -24.59 -10.11
CA GLN A 325 6.01 -24.13 -11.19
C GLN A 325 5.14 -25.27 -11.71
N GLY A 326 3.86 -25.00 -11.96
CA GLY A 326 2.89 -25.99 -12.43
C GLY A 326 2.38 -26.97 -11.36
N THR A 327 2.89 -26.91 -10.12
CA THR A 327 2.36 -27.77 -9.04
C THR A 327 1.00 -27.25 -8.53
N PRO A 328 0.12 -28.13 -8.00
CA PRO A 328 -1.16 -27.71 -7.41
C PRO A 328 -1.02 -26.63 -6.34
N THR A 329 0.06 -26.66 -5.55
CA THR A 329 0.34 -25.65 -4.51
C THR A 329 0.54 -24.27 -5.10
N VAL A 330 1.36 -24.16 -6.16
CA VAL A 330 1.60 -22.87 -6.82
C VAL A 330 0.36 -22.42 -7.58
N ASN A 331 -0.34 -23.32 -8.27
CA ASN A 331 -1.56 -22.96 -9.01
C ASN A 331 -2.64 -22.43 -8.07
N THR A 332 -2.83 -23.05 -6.90
CA THR A 332 -3.75 -22.53 -5.87
C THR A 332 -3.32 -21.16 -5.37
N TRP A 333 -2.02 -20.96 -5.14
CA TRP A 333 -1.49 -19.69 -4.68
C TRP A 333 -1.65 -18.59 -5.75
N LEU A 334 -1.38 -18.91 -7.04
CA LEU A 334 -1.58 -17.99 -8.16
C LEU A 334 -3.03 -17.51 -8.27
N GLY A 335 -4.01 -18.41 -8.10
CA GLY A 335 -5.43 -18.07 -8.05
C GLY A 335 -5.72 -17.02 -6.96
N LEU A 336 -5.31 -17.30 -5.72
CA LEU A 336 -5.48 -16.39 -4.60
C LEU A 336 -4.70 -15.06 -4.77
N ALA A 337 -3.53 -15.09 -5.39
CA ALA A 337 -2.75 -13.89 -5.66
C ALA A 337 -3.42 -13.04 -6.74
N TYR A 338 -3.98 -13.66 -7.79
CA TYR A 338 -4.70 -12.95 -8.85
C TYR A 338 -5.97 -12.26 -8.33
N GLU A 339 -6.74 -12.91 -7.45
CA GLU A 339 -7.86 -12.25 -6.75
C GLU A 339 -7.41 -10.96 -6.08
N ARG A 340 -6.24 -10.94 -5.42
CA ARG A 340 -5.70 -9.74 -4.76
C ARG A 340 -5.26 -8.68 -5.76
N VAL A 341 -4.69 -9.09 -6.91
CA VAL A 341 -4.37 -8.18 -8.01
C VAL A 341 -5.64 -7.50 -8.49
N CYS A 342 -6.71 -8.24 -8.76
CA CYS A 342 -8.01 -7.69 -9.15
C CYS A 342 -8.56 -6.72 -8.10
N MET A 343 -8.47 -7.09 -6.81
CA MET A 343 -8.88 -6.21 -5.69
C MET A 343 -8.04 -4.95 -5.55
N ALA A 344 -6.79 -4.95 -5.99
CA ALA A 344 -5.95 -3.76 -6.03
C ALA A 344 -6.27 -2.86 -7.24
N HIS A 345 -6.83 -3.44 -8.32
CA HIS A 345 -7.08 -2.79 -9.61
C HIS A 345 -8.59 -2.60 -9.90
N VAL A 346 -9.42 -2.42 -8.87
CA VAL A 346 -10.89 -2.24 -9.04
C VAL A 346 -11.23 -1.04 -9.94
N SER A 347 -10.42 0.01 -9.94
CA SER A 347 -10.61 1.17 -10.83
C SER A 347 -10.46 0.80 -12.31
N GLN A 348 -9.50 -0.05 -12.65
CA GLN A 348 -9.28 -0.57 -13.99
C GLN A 348 -10.43 -1.50 -14.41
N ILE A 349 -10.84 -2.41 -13.51
CA ILE A 349 -12.00 -3.28 -13.73
C ILE A 349 -13.26 -2.45 -14.02
N LYS A 350 -13.51 -1.40 -13.26
CA LYS A 350 -14.65 -0.50 -13.50
C LYS A 350 -14.59 0.19 -14.85
N ARG A 351 -13.39 0.60 -15.29
CA ARG A 351 -13.21 1.18 -16.62
C ARG A 351 -13.48 0.17 -17.74
N ALA A 352 -12.92 -1.03 -17.64
CA ALA A 352 -13.15 -2.11 -18.60
C ALA A 352 -14.64 -2.47 -18.73
N LEU A 353 -15.38 -2.42 -17.62
CA LEU A 353 -16.83 -2.64 -17.62
C LEU A 353 -17.66 -1.42 -18.10
N GLY A 354 -17.02 -0.31 -18.48
CA GLY A 354 -17.72 0.91 -18.91
C GLY A 354 -18.46 1.65 -17.79
N ILE A 355 -18.11 1.38 -16.52
CA ILE A 355 -18.76 1.97 -15.34
C ILE A 355 -17.84 2.91 -14.56
N GLY A 356 -16.75 3.37 -15.15
CA GLY A 356 -15.75 4.23 -14.51
C GLY A 356 -16.33 5.55 -13.95
N SER A 357 -17.32 6.13 -14.62
CA SER A 357 -18.01 7.35 -14.21
C SER A 357 -19.19 7.12 -13.24
N VAL A 358 -19.59 5.87 -13.02
CA VAL A 358 -20.71 5.56 -12.12
C VAL A 358 -20.22 5.54 -10.67
N VAL A 359 -20.95 6.18 -9.77
CA VAL A 359 -20.66 6.06 -8.33
C VAL A 359 -20.87 4.62 -7.89
N THR A 360 -19.85 4.02 -7.28
CA THR A 360 -19.86 2.60 -6.91
C THR A 360 -19.28 2.38 -5.53
N GLU A 361 -19.72 1.34 -4.85
CA GLU A 361 -19.08 0.78 -3.66
C GLU A 361 -18.59 -0.65 -3.96
N ALA A 362 -17.31 -0.92 -3.69
CA ALA A 362 -16.72 -2.25 -3.87
C ALA A 362 -16.51 -2.92 -2.52
N TYR A 363 -17.00 -4.15 -2.37
CA TYR A 363 -16.91 -4.90 -1.12
C TYR A 363 -16.90 -6.41 -1.36
N SER A 364 -16.53 -7.18 -0.34
CA SER A 364 -16.64 -8.65 -0.34
C SER A 364 -17.89 -9.06 0.44
N TRP A 365 -18.43 -10.23 0.13
CA TRP A 365 -19.59 -10.77 0.85
C TRP A 365 -19.37 -12.23 1.20
N ARG A 366 -19.90 -12.64 2.35
CA ARG A 366 -19.89 -14.03 2.81
C ARG A 366 -21.26 -14.38 3.38
N SER A 367 -21.81 -15.54 2.99
CA SER A 367 -23.00 -16.10 3.60
C SER A 367 -22.71 -16.54 5.04
N LYS A 368 -23.67 -16.31 5.93
CA LYS A 368 -23.68 -16.90 7.28
C LYS A 368 -24.47 -18.21 7.35
N ASP A 369 -25.11 -18.59 6.26
CA ASP A 369 -25.83 -19.85 6.16
C ASP A 369 -24.82 -20.99 6.19
N SER A 370 -24.93 -21.84 7.21
CA SER A 370 -24.07 -23.02 7.37
C SER A 370 -24.43 -24.14 6.39
N GLU A 371 -25.66 -24.16 5.87
CA GLU A 371 -26.11 -25.18 4.93
C GLU A 371 -25.67 -24.86 3.50
N HIS A 372 -25.58 -23.56 3.16
CA HIS A 372 -25.15 -23.09 1.84
C HIS A 372 -24.08 -22.00 1.95
N PRO A 373 -22.86 -22.36 2.38
CA PRO A 373 -21.80 -21.38 2.51
C PRO A 373 -21.43 -20.80 1.14
N ALA A 374 -21.51 -19.49 0.99
CA ALA A 374 -21.12 -18.79 -0.22
C ALA A 374 -20.23 -17.60 0.12
N GLN A 375 -19.19 -17.40 -0.69
CA GLN A 375 -18.32 -16.26 -0.60
C GLN A 375 -18.18 -15.63 -1.98
N ILE A 376 -18.21 -14.28 -2.01
CA ILE A 376 -17.94 -13.47 -3.20
C ILE A 376 -16.86 -12.50 -2.84
N ASP A 377 -15.73 -12.56 -3.56
CA ASP A 377 -14.55 -11.78 -3.24
C ASP A 377 -14.68 -10.33 -3.67
N LEU A 378 -15.38 -10.07 -4.78
CA LEU A 378 -15.61 -8.72 -5.28
C LEU A 378 -17.06 -8.55 -5.74
N LEU A 379 -17.75 -7.62 -5.10
CA LEU A 379 -19.02 -7.06 -5.53
C LEU A 379 -18.81 -5.58 -5.84
N ILE A 380 -19.34 -5.12 -6.95
CA ILE A 380 -19.35 -3.69 -7.31
C ILE A 380 -20.81 -3.24 -7.36
N GLU A 381 -21.25 -2.60 -6.30
CA GLU A 381 -22.60 -2.02 -6.23
C GLU A 381 -22.58 -0.63 -6.84
N ARG A 382 -23.55 -0.37 -7.71
CA ARG A 382 -23.63 0.81 -8.55
C ARG A 382 -24.83 1.68 -8.15
N ALA A 383 -24.68 3.00 -8.23
CA ALA A 383 -25.75 3.95 -7.94
C ALA A 383 -26.95 3.82 -8.91
N ASP A 384 -26.74 3.26 -10.10
CA ASP A 384 -27.79 2.97 -11.11
C ASP A 384 -28.56 1.67 -10.82
N LYS A 385 -28.53 1.18 -9.58
CA LYS A 385 -29.25 0.00 -9.08
C LYS A 385 -28.85 -1.33 -9.73
N MET A 386 -27.59 -1.44 -10.12
CA MET A 386 -26.99 -2.67 -10.61
C MET A 386 -25.87 -3.13 -9.67
N ILE A 387 -25.59 -4.42 -9.65
CA ILE A 387 -24.49 -5.02 -8.89
C ILE A 387 -23.73 -5.97 -9.81
N ASN A 388 -22.44 -5.70 -10.04
CA ASN A 388 -21.56 -6.67 -10.68
C ASN A 388 -21.09 -7.66 -9.61
N LEU A 389 -21.45 -8.94 -9.78
CA LEU A 389 -20.97 -10.05 -8.97
C LEU A 389 -19.79 -10.67 -9.71
N CYS A 390 -18.58 -10.38 -9.22
CA CYS A 390 -17.35 -10.74 -9.90
C CYS A 390 -16.83 -12.10 -9.41
N GLU A 391 -16.68 -13.03 -10.33
CA GLU A 391 -15.94 -14.28 -10.16
C GLU A 391 -14.56 -14.10 -10.80
N ILE A 392 -13.49 -14.39 -10.04
CA ILE A 392 -12.11 -14.16 -10.46
C ILE A 392 -11.43 -15.51 -10.67
N LYS A 393 -10.84 -15.75 -11.83
CA LYS A 393 -10.16 -16.98 -12.20
C LYS A 393 -8.80 -16.71 -12.85
N TYR A 394 -7.76 -17.26 -12.26
CA TYR A 394 -6.44 -17.29 -12.86
C TYR A 394 -6.28 -18.52 -13.78
N SER A 395 -5.74 -18.31 -14.96
CA SER A 395 -5.35 -19.36 -15.89
C SER A 395 -4.17 -18.91 -16.74
N GLU A 396 -3.39 -19.83 -17.29
CA GLU A 396 -2.28 -19.54 -18.21
C GLU A 396 -2.71 -19.54 -19.68
N THR A 397 -3.97 -19.87 -19.93
CA THR A 397 -4.63 -19.87 -21.23
C THR A 397 -6.05 -19.32 -21.10
N GLU A 398 -6.80 -19.25 -22.19
CA GLU A 398 -8.23 -18.95 -22.14
C GLU A 398 -8.94 -19.88 -21.15
N TYR A 399 -9.80 -19.30 -20.32
CA TYR A 399 -10.50 -20.02 -19.26
C TYR A 399 -11.73 -20.74 -19.82
N SER A 400 -11.82 -22.04 -19.62
CA SER A 400 -12.99 -22.83 -20.01
C SER A 400 -13.97 -22.94 -18.85
N LEU A 401 -15.15 -22.32 -19.00
CA LEU A 401 -16.20 -22.34 -17.97
C LEU A 401 -16.95 -23.67 -18.00
N SER A 402 -16.77 -24.48 -16.95
CA SER A 402 -17.49 -25.75 -16.79
C SER A 402 -18.96 -25.54 -16.39
N GLN A 403 -19.79 -26.57 -16.63
CA GLN A 403 -21.19 -26.56 -16.18
C GLN A 403 -21.32 -26.37 -14.67
N GLU A 404 -20.48 -27.02 -13.90
CA GLU A 404 -20.51 -26.93 -12.44
C GLU A 404 -20.21 -25.50 -11.96
N GLU A 405 -19.21 -24.85 -12.54
CA GLU A 405 -18.85 -23.47 -12.20
C GLU A 405 -19.94 -22.48 -12.60
N TYR A 406 -20.54 -22.66 -13.76
CA TYR A 406 -21.68 -21.86 -14.20
C TYR A 406 -22.86 -21.97 -13.21
N LEU A 407 -23.21 -23.19 -12.81
CA LEU A 407 -24.25 -23.41 -11.81
C LEU A 407 -23.87 -22.84 -10.43
N ASN A 408 -22.59 -22.89 -10.06
CA ASN A 408 -22.10 -22.30 -8.83
C ASN A 408 -22.20 -20.77 -8.82
N ILE A 409 -21.95 -20.11 -9.95
CA ILE A 409 -22.18 -18.66 -10.11
C ILE A 409 -23.67 -18.35 -9.90
N GLY A 410 -24.57 -19.12 -10.52
CA GLY A 410 -26.02 -18.99 -10.33
C GLY A 410 -26.43 -19.12 -8.86
N ARG A 411 -25.94 -20.15 -8.16
CA ARG A 411 -26.21 -20.36 -6.73
C ARG A 411 -25.71 -19.19 -5.86
N ARG A 412 -24.54 -18.63 -6.14
CA ARG A 412 -24.00 -17.46 -5.44
C ARG A 412 -24.89 -16.23 -5.65
N VAL A 413 -25.39 -16.02 -6.88
CA VAL A 413 -26.32 -14.92 -7.19
C VAL A 413 -27.60 -15.07 -6.38
N GLU A 414 -28.19 -16.27 -6.33
CA GLU A 414 -29.42 -16.55 -5.57
C GLU A 414 -29.21 -16.38 -4.07
N SER A 415 -28.13 -16.96 -3.51
CA SER A 415 -27.78 -16.83 -2.09
C SER A 415 -27.57 -15.37 -1.71
N PHE A 416 -26.88 -14.60 -2.54
CA PHE A 416 -26.66 -13.17 -2.29
C PHE A 416 -27.99 -12.40 -2.35
N ARG A 417 -28.82 -12.63 -3.38
CA ARG A 417 -30.13 -11.98 -3.54
C ARG A 417 -31.04 -12.24 -2.35
N ALA A 418 -31.13 -13.49 -1.90
CA ALA A 418 -31.93 -13.89 -0.74
C ALA A 418 -31.42 -13.25 0.56
N ALA A 419 -30.12 -13.25 0.77
CA ALA A 419 -29.49 -12.71 1.99
C ALA A 419 -29.68 -11.20 2.13
N ILE A 420 -29.47 -10.43 1.03
CA ILE A 420 -29.52 -8.96 1.04
C ILE A 420 -30.93 -8.44 0.75
N GLN A 421 -31.82 -9.28 0.17
CA GLN A 421 -33.17 -8.91 -0.31
C GLN A 421 -33.14 -7.64 -1.19
N THR A 422 -32.18 -7.58 -2.10
CA THR A 422 -32.01 -6.45 -3.00
C THR A 422 -32.98 -6.54 -4.19
N HIS A 423 -33.43 -5.37 -4.65
CA HIS A 423 -34.16 -5.22 -5.91
C HIS A 423 -33.26 -4.80 -7.06
N TYR A 424 -31.93 -4.71 -6.83
CA TYR A 424 -30.99 -4.34 -7.87
C TYR A 424 -30.80 -5.48 -8.87
N GLY A 425 -30.55 -5.12 -10.12
CA GLY A 425 -30.10 -6.08 -11.12
C GLY A 425 -28.72 -6.64 -10.76
N ILE A 426 -28.56 -7.96 -10.83
CA ILE A 426 -27.26 -8.60 -10.57
C ILE A 426 -26.68 -9.07 -11.89
N VAL A 427 -25.48 -8.62 -12.20
CA VAL A 427 -24.72 -8.97 -13.41
C VAL A 427 -23.57 -9.88 -13.03
N PRO A 428 -23.64 -11.19 -13.31
CA PRO A 428 -22.49 -12.06 -13.21
C PRO A 428 -21.38 -11.54 -14.11
N THR A 429 -20.21 -11.31 -13.51
CA THR A 429 -19.05 -10.73 -14.19
C THR A 429 -17.88 -11.68 -13.98
N LEU A 430 -17.22 -12.08 -15.07
CA LEU A 430 -16.05 -12.95 -14.99
C LEU A 430 -14.79 -12.17 -15.23
N ILE A 431 -13.80 -12.33 -14.35
CA ILE A 431 -12.49 -11.71 -14.47
C ILE A 431 -11.46 -12.83 -14.62
N THR A 432 -10.81 -12.90 -15.79
CA THR A 432 -9.85 -13.96 -16.12
C THR A 432 -8.54 -13.36 -16.62
N THR A 433 -7.52 -14.17 -16.73
CA THR A 433 -6.22 -13.74 -17.25
C THR A 433 -6.29 -13.53 -18.77
N PHE A 434 -6.83 -14.49 -19.53
CA PHE A 434 -6.81 -14.51 -20.99
C PHE A 434 -8.20 -14.54 -21.66
N GLY A 435 -9.26 -14.27 -20.91
CA GLY A 435 -10.62 -14.34 -21.42
C GLY A 435 -11.24 -15.74 -21.32
N LEU A 436 -12.44 -15.88 -21.89
CA LEU A 436 -13.17 -17.12 -21.93
C LEU A 436 -12.99 -17.82 -23.28
N SER A 437 -12.71 -19.11 -23.24
CA SER A 437 -12.83 -19.94 -24.44
C SER A 437 -14.30 -20.06 -24.86
N ARG A 438 -14.54 -20.17 -26.16
CA ARG A 438 -15.89 -20.36 -26.71
C ARG A 438 -16.52 -21.62 -26.14
N GLY A 439 -17.78 -21.54 -25.74
CA GLY A 439 -18.51 -22.67 -25.18
C GLY A 439 -19.92 -22.28 -24.72
N MET A 440 -20.79 -23.28 -24.53
CA MET A 440 -22.19 -23.10 -24.21
C MET A 440 -22.43 -22.17 -23.01
N TYR A 441 -21.59 -22.22 -22.00
CA TYR A 441 -21.73 -21.42 -20.78
C TYR A 441 -21.05 -20.05 -20.87
N ALA A 442 -20.03 -19.90 -21.74
CA ALA A 442 -19.35 -18.64 -21.95
C ALA A 442 -20.29 -17.57 -22.54
N ASP A 443 -21.16 -17.96 -23.48
CA ASP A 443 -22.10 -17.06 -24.14
C ASP A 443 -23.16 -16.49 -23.17
N SER A 444 -23.34 -17.09 -22.01
CA SER A 444 -24.24 -16.59 -20.95
C SER A 444 -23.60 -15.57 -20.01
N ILE A 445 -22.28 -15.34 -20.10
CA ILE A 445 -21.56 -14.32 -19.34
C ILE A 445 -21.51 -13.03 -20.15
N HIS A 446 -22.28 -12.03 -19.75
CA HIS A 446 -22.41 -10.76 -20.47
C HIS A 446 -21.37 -9.71 -20.09
N ALA A 447 -20.64 -9.91 -19.00
CA ALA A 447 -19.60 -8.99 -18.52
C ALA A 447 -18.29 -9.75 -18.23
N SER A 448 -17.23 -9.38 -18.91
CA SER A 448 -15.92 -10.00 -18.72
C SER A 448 -14.81 -8.94 -18.70
N VAL A 449 -13.76 -9.23 -17.94
CA VAL A 449 -12.53 -8.41 -17.83
C VAL A 449 -11.33 -9.35 -17.97
N VAL A 450 -10.31 -8.92 -18.69
CA VAL A 450 -9.07 -9.69 -18.88
C VAL A 450 -7.86 -9.00 -18.26
N LEU A 451 -6.74 -9.70 -18.19
CA LEU A 451 -5.50 -9.16 -17.61
C LEU A 451 -5.09 -7.83 -18.29
N ASP A 452 -5.20 -7.76 -19.61
CA ASP A 452 -4.80 -6.56 -20.35
C ASP A 452 -5.60 -5.32 -19.94
N ASP A 453 -6.85 -5.48 -19.50
CA ASP A 453 -7.69 -4.40 -18.98
C ASP A 453 -7.13 -3.84 -17.66
N LEU A 454 -6.44 -4.66 -16.86
CA LEU A 454 -5.84 -4.23 -15.60
C LEU A 454 -4.60 -3.34 -15.79
N TYR A 455 -4.03 -3.33 -17.00
CA TYR A 455 -2.94 -2.44 -17.41
C TYR A 455 -3.43 -1.10 -17.97
N SER A 456 -4.73 -0.88 -18.07
CA SER A 456 -5.30 0.40 -18.53
C SER A 456 -5.15 1.48 -17.45
N GLU A 457 -4.74 2.70 -17.82
CA GLU A 457 -4.67 3.86 -16.93
C GLU A 457 -6.04 4.50 -16.64
#